data_83e39721d0a6274ba56b7791a8815267
#
_entry.id   83e39721d0a6274ba56b7791a8815267
#
_cell.length_a   1.000
_cell.length_b   1.000
_cell.length_c   1.000
_cell.angle_alpha   90.00
_cell.angle_beta   90.00
_cell.angle_gamma   90.00
#
_symmetry.space_group_name_H-M   'P 1'
#
loop_
_entity.id
_entity.type
_entity.pdbx_description
1 polymer ?
#
loop_
_entity_poly.entity_id
_entity_poly.type
_entity_poly.pdbx_seq_one_letter_code
_entity_poly.pdbx_strand_id
1 'polypeptide(L)'
;MKLNHLNLTVTDVPETHKFLEKYFGMRNMGGNNNIAFLSDDNGIVLSLMNPKVGRESEVKYPATFHVGFIQESEQAVDEINQRLKAAGFDVPLPSRQHGSWTFYFEAPGGFTVEVLA
;
A
#
# COMPACT_ATOMS: atom_id res chain seq x y z
N MET A 1 -16.32 -16.52 -9.20
CA MET A 1 -15.86 -16.00 -7.90
C MET A 1 -14.94 -14.82 -8.15
N LYS A 2 -15.06 -13.76 -7.37
CA LYS A 2 -14.23 -12.55 -7.52
C LYS A 2 -13.75 -12.10 -6.16
N LEU A 3 -12.47 -11.77 -6.06
CA LEU A 3 -11.95 -11.05 -4.91
C LEU A 3 -12.51 -9.62 -4.96
N ASN A 4 -13.23 -9.23 -3.93
CA ASN A 4 -13.94 -7.94 -3.89
C ASN A 4 -13.21 -6.92 -3.02
N HIS A 5 -12.73 -7.36 -1.87
CA HIS A 5 -12.06 -6.46 -0.95
C HIS A 5 -11.02 -7.19 -0.10
N LEU A 6 -10.08 -6.41 0.40
CA LEU A 6 -9.07 -6.85 1.36
C LEU A 6 -9.01 -5.82 2.49
N ASN A 7 -8.97 -6.28 3.72
CA ASN A 7 -8.78 -5.38 4.87
C ASN A 7 -7.34 -5.39 5.34
N LEU A 8 -6.78 -4.20 5.52
CA LEU A 8 -5.49 -4.00 6.17
C LEU A 8 -5.69 -3.36 7.54
N THR A 9 -5.06 -3.94 8.54
CA THR A 9 -4.94 -3.31 9.85
C THR A 9 -3.73 -2.37 9.81
N VAL A 10 -3.92 -1.10 10.16
CA VAL A 10 -2.88 -0.08 10.06
C VAL A 10 -2.82 0.77 11.33
N THR A 11 -1.64 1.28 11.63
CA THR A 11 -1.40 2.07 12.85
C THR A 11 -2.08 3.43 12.83
N ASP A 12 -2.16 4.05 11.64
CA ASP A 12 -2.76 5.37 11.44
C ASP A 12 -3.59 5.35 10.16
N VAL A 13 -4.91 5.27 10.31
CA VAL A 13 -5.84 5.16 9.19
C VAL A 13 -5.81 6.40 8.30
N PRO A 14 -5.92 7.65 8.81
CA PRO A 14 -5.86 8.83 7.96
C PRO A 14 -4.54 8.98 7.19
N GLU A 15 -3.41 8.71 7.84
CA GLU A 15 -2.10 8.81 7.20
C GLU A 15 -1.95 7.79 6.07
N THR A 16 -2.31 6.53 6.32
CA THR A 16 -2.26 5.46 5.32
C THR A 16 -3.19 5.75 4.14
N HIS A 17 -4.39 6.24 4.43
CA HIS A 17 -5.38 6.63 3.43
C HIS A 17 -4.83 7.69 2.47
N LYS A 18 -4.28 8.78 3.02
CA LYS A 18 -3.67 9.86 2.24
C LYS A 18 -2.46 9.38 1.44
N PHE A 19 -1.64 8.53 2.02
CA PHE A 19 -0.47 7.97 1.36
C PHE A 19 -0.83 7.17 0.11
N LEU A 20 -1.77 6.25 0.22
CA LEU A 20 -2.22 5.42 -0.89
C LEU A 20 -2.92 6.24 -1.99
N GLU A 21 -3.69 7.24 -1.60
CA GLU A 21 -4.31 8.16 -2.54
C GLU A 21 -3.27 8.98 -3.31
N LYS A 22 -2.31 9.56 -2.60
CA LYS A 22 -1.32 10.47 -3.19
C LYS A 22 -0.28 9.76 -4.07
N TYR A 23 0.26 8.63 -3.61
CA TYR A 23 1.39 7.97 -4.28
C TYR A 23 0.99 6.81 -5.17
N PHE A 24 -0.16 6.20 -4.94
CA PHE A 24 -0.63 5.04 -5.68
C PHE A 24 -1.92 5.29 -6.47
N GLY A 25 -2.43 6.51 -6.43
CA GLY A 25 -3.58 6.89 -7.23
C GLY A 25 -4.87 6.16 -6.88
N MET A 26 -4.96 5.59 -5.69
CA MET A 26 -6.19 4.92 -5.26
C MET A 26 -7.29 5.96 -5.01
N ARG A 27 -8.51 5.58 -5.34
CA ARG A 27 -9.66 6.48 -5.18
C ARG A 27 -10.19 6.44 -3.77
N ASN A 28 -10.34 7.60 -3.19
CA ASN A 28 -10.94 7.78 -1.87
C ASN A 28 -12.43 7.43 -1.91
N MET A 29 -12.86 6.47 -1.08
CA MET A 29 -14.24 6.06 -0.94
C MET A 29 -14.82 6.40 0.44
N GLY A 30 -14.16 7.31 1.16
CA GLY A 30 -14.62 7.78 2.46
C GLY A 30 -13.98 7.05 3.63
N GLY A 31 -14.33 7.51 4.82
CA GLY A 31 -13.83 6.91 6.05
C GLY A 31 -13.76 7.91 7.19
N ASN A 32 -13.19 7.45 8.28
CA ASN A 32 -12.94 8.22 9.49
C ASN A 32 -11.59 7.81 10.09
N ASN A 33 -11.31 8.21 11.33
CA ASN A 33 -10.03 7.92 11.97
C ASN A 33 -9.80 6.43 12.27
N ASN A 34 -10.83 5.61 12.24
CA ASN A 34 -10.74 4.19 12.60
C ASN A 34 -10.90 3.25 11.42
N ILE A 35 -11.66 3.66 10.39
CA ILE A 35 -11.96 2.85 9.22
C ILE A 35 -11.99 3.75 7.99
N ALA A 36 -11.32 3.35 6.91
CA ALA A 36 -11.37 4.06 5.64
C ALA A 36 -11.38 3.08 4.48
N PHE A 37 -11.77 3.56 3.29
CA PHE A 37 -11.94 2.74 2.10
C PHE A 37 -11.30 3.43 0.91
N LEU A 38 -10.63 2.63 0.09
CA LEU A 38 -10.03 3.03 -1.17
C LEU A 38 -10.38 2.00 -2.24
N SER A 39 -10.44 2.42 -3.49
CA SER A 39 -10.59 1.49 -4.61
C SER A 39 -9.45 1.65 -5.59
N ASP A 40 -9.06 0.53 -6.21
CA ASP A 40 -8.09 0.51 -7.30
C ASP A 40 -8.78 0.58 -8.67
N ASP A 41 -8.00 0.49 -9.76
CA ASP A 41 -8.53 0.50 -11.13
C ASP A 41 -9.13 -0.84 -11.55
N ASN A 42 -8.99 -1.85 -10.73
CA ASN A 42 -9.45 -3.21 -11.01
C ASN A 42 -10.72 -3.60 -10.23
N GLY A 43 -11.34 -2.64 -9.54
CA GLY A 43 -12.57 -2.84 -8.79
C GLY A 43 -12.39 -3.49 -7.43
N ILE A 44 -11.16 -3.58 -6.93
CA ILE A 44 -10.89 -4.07 -5.59
C ILE A 44 -10.99 -2.92 -4.59
N VAL A 45 -11.67 -3.17 -3.49
CA VAL A 45 -11.73 -2.23 -2.37
C VAL A 45 -10.70 -2.64 -1.32
N LEU A 46 -9.87 -1.68 -0.94
CA LEU A 46 -8.96 -1.83 0.17
C LEU A 46 -9.57 -1.10 1.37
N SER A 47 -9.91 -1.83 2.43
CA SER A 47 -10.34 -1.22 3.68
C SER A 47 -9.15 -1.12 4.64
N LEU A 48 -9.08 -0.02 5.35
CA LEU A 48 -8.06 0.25 6.36
C LEU A 48 -8.75 0.33 7.71
N MET A 49 -8.26 -0.43 8.68
CA MET A 49 -8.83 -0.42 10.02
C MET A 49 -7.74 -0.25 11.07
N ASN A 50 -8.03 0.58 12.07
CA ASN A 50 -7.19 0.65 13.25
C ASN A 50 -7.29 -0.66 14.03
N PRO A 51 -6.22 -1.17 14.65
CA PRO A 51 -6.25 -2.43 15.40
C PRO A 51 -7.29 -2.45 16.54
N LYS A 52 -7.64 -1.30 17.08
CA LYS A 52 -8.68 -1.18 18.12
C LYS A 52 -10.06 -1.67 17.65
N VAL A 53 -10.34 -1.62 16.36
CA VAL A 53 -11.61 -2.15 15.80
C VAL A 53 -11.74 -3.64 16.08
N GLY A 54 -10.64 -4.39 16.02
CA GLY A 54 -10.56 -5.81 16.36
C GLY A 54 -10.17 -6.07 17.82
N ARG A 55 -10.17 -5.03 18.68
CA ARG A 55 -9.77 -5.11 20.09
C ARG A 55 -8.31 -5.55 20.27
N GLU A 56 -7.44 -5.12 19.34
CA GLU A 56 -6.01 -5.35 19.41
C GLU A 56 -5.28 -4.03 19.67
N SER A 57 -4.05 -4.10 20.17
CA SER A 57 -3.26 -2.93 20.55
C SER A 57 -2.15 -2.60 19.57
N GLU A 58 -1.83 -3.51 18.65
CA GLU A 58 -0.71 -3.32 17.73
C GLU A 58 -1.00 -3.91 16.34
N VAL A 59 -0.27 -3.41 15.34
CA VAL A 59 -0.26 -3.96 13.99
C VAL A 59 0.94 -4.90 13.86
N LYS A 60 0.68 -6.14 13.40
CA LYS A 60 1.72 -7.16 13.30
C LYS A 60 1.48 -8.05 12.09
N TYR A 61 2.40 -7.97 11.13
CA TYR A 61 2.37 -8.80 9.93
C TYR A 61 3.56 -9.74 9.87
N PRO A 62 3.40 -10.95 9.31
CA PRO A 62 4.54 -11.81 9.00
C PRO A 62 5.50 -11.11 8.04
N ALA A 63 6.77 -11.48 8.10
CA ALA A 63 7.82 -10.88 7.27
C ALA A 63 7.56 -11.01 5.76
N THR A 64 6.80 -12.01 5.34
CA THR A 64 6.48 -12.26 3.93
C THR A 64 5.23 -11.53 3.45
N PHE A 65 4.43 -10.96 4.36
CA PHE A 65 3.19 -10.28 3.97
C PHE A 65 3.51 -8.98 3.20
N HIS A 66 2.88 -8.81 2.06
CA HIS A 66 2.96 -7.57 1.29
C HIS A 66 1.74 -7.38 0.40
N VAL A 67 1.55 -6.14 -0.03
CA VAL A 67 0.54 -5.75 -1.02
C VAL A 67 1.29 -5.29 -2.26
N GLY A 68 0.99 -5.89 -3.42
CA GLY A 68 1.65 -5.59 -4.68
C GLY A 68 0.83 -4.68 -5.58
N PHE A 69 1.47 -3.63 -6.10
CA PHE A 69 0.90 -2.72 -7.10
C PHE A 69 1.66 -2.88 -8.41
N ILE A 70 1.01 -3.50 -9.40
CA ILE A 70 1.61 -3.67 -10.72
C ILE A 70 1.48 -2.38 -11.53
N GLN A 71 2.54 -2.04 -12.25
CA GLN A 71 2.63 -0.86 -13.10
C GLN A 71 2.66 -1.26 -14.57
N GLU A 72 2.38 -0.29 -15.45
CA GLU A 72 2.36 -0.52 -16.91
C GLU A 72 3.76 -0.77 -17.48
N SER A 73 4.81 -0.28 -16.82
CA SER A 73 6.19 -0.36 -17.31
C SER A 73 7.21 -0.27 -16.19
N GLU A 74 8.42 -0.70 -16.49
CA GLU A 74 9.57 -0.53 -15.59
C GLU A 74 9.85 0.94 -15.32
N GLN A 75 9.66 1.81 -16.32
CA GLN A 75 9.79 3.25 -16.14
C GLN A 75 8.80 3.78 -15.10
N ALA A 76 7.58 3.32 -15.10
CA ALA A 76 6.57 3.72 -14.10
C ALA A 76 6.99 3.29 -12.69
N VAL A 77 7.61 2.12 -12.54
CA VAL A 77 8.20 1.67 -11.27
C VAL A 77 9.29 2.63 -10.80
N ASP A 78 10.20 3.02 -11.71
CA ASP A 78 11.27 3.97 -11.40
C ASP A 78 10.72 5.33 -10.98
N GLU A 79 9.69 5.82 -11.65
CA GLU A 79 9.07 7.12 -11.34
C GLU A 79 8.44 7.12 -9.94
N ILE A 80 7.74 6.06 -9.58
CA ILE A 80 7.17 5.92 -8.24
C ILE A 80 8.27 5.86 -7.19
N ASN A 81 9.34 5.10 -7.46
CA ASN A 81 10.51 5.03 -6.58
C ASN A 81 11.12 6.40 -6.33
N GLN A 82 11.33 7.18 -7.38
CA GLN A 82 11.90 8.52 -7.29
C GLN A 82 10.99 9.48 -6.53
N ARG A 83 9.68 9.41 -6.74
CA ARG A 83 8.72 10.25 -6.02
C ARG A 83 8.71 9.94 -4.53
N LEU A 84 8.73 8.67 -4.17
CA LEU A 84 8.78 8.25 -2.77
C LEU A 84 10.07 8.69 -2.11
N LYS A 85 11.19 8.52 -2.79
CA LYS A 85 12.50 8.95 -2.30
C LYS A 85 12.57 10.46 -2.10
N ALA A 86 12.07 11.22 -3.06
CA ALA A 86 12.01 12.68 -2.97
C ALA A 86 11.11 13.16 -1.82
N ALA A 87 10.10 12.40 -1.46
CA ALA A 87 9.21 12.68 -0.34
C ALA A 87 9.78 12.25 1.02
N GLY A 88 10.98 11.67 1.05
CA GLY A 88 11.67 11.28 2.28
C GLY A 88 11.44 9.85 2.74
N PHE A 89 10.77 9.02 1.94
CA PHE A 89 10.60 7.61 2.27
C PHE A 89 11.89 6.83 2.03
N ASP A 90 12.16 5.90 2.92
CA ASP A 90 13.30 4.98 2.78
C ASP A 90 12.91 3.85 1.83
N VAL A 91 13.28 4.00 0.57
CA VAL A 91 13.01 3.03 -0.48
C VAL A 91 14.32 2.59 -1.14
N PRO A 92 14.52 1.27 -1.34
CA PRO A 92 15.65 0.78 -2.12
C PRO A 92 15.43 1.08 -3.60
N LEU A 93 16.52 1.10 -4.36
CA LEU A 93 16.43 1.17 -5.81
C LEU A 93 15.73 -0.08 -6.36
N PRO A 94 14.93 0.05 -7.41
CA PRO A 94 14.37 -1.12 -8.08
C PRO A 94 15.47 -2.07 -8.58
N SER A 95 15.16 -3.34 -8.62
CA SER A 95 16.07 -4.38 -9.12
C SER A 95 15.25 -5.52 -9.75
N ARG A 96 15.96 -6.37 -10.51
CA ARG A 96 15.33 -7.55 -11.13
C ARG A 96 15.21 -8.67 -10.09
N GLN A 97 13.98 -9.02 -9.73
CA GLN A 97 13.68 -10.08 -8.78
C GLN A 97 12.49 -10.89 -9.31
N HIS A 98 12.52 -12.21 -9.15
CA HIS A 98 11.45 -13.14 -9.55
C HIS A 98 10.82 -12.82 -10.91
N GLY A 99 11.61 -12.35 -11.86
CA GLY A 99 11.15 -12.03 -13.22
C GLY A 99 10.56 -10.63 -13.38
N SER A 100 10.48 -9.82 -12.35
CA SER A 100 9.94 -8.47 -12.40
C SER A 100 10.98 -7.42 -12.04
N TRP A 101 10.77 -6.21 -12.54
CA TRP A 101 11.47 -5.00 -12.10
C TRP A 101 10.72 -4.46 -10.89
N THR A 102 11.31 -4.49 -9.71
CA THR A 102 10.54 -4.35 -8.48
C THR A 102 11.35 -3.73 -7.33
N PHE A 103 10.63 -3.15 -6.38
CA PHE A 103 11.16 -2.83 -5.06
C PHE A 103 10.08 -3.03 -4.01
N TYR A 104 10.54 -3.30 -2.79
CA TYR A 104 9.70 -3.46 -1.60
C TYR A 104 10.05 -2.37 -0.60
N PHE A 105 9.06 -1.87 0.11
CA PHE A 105 9.31 -0.92 1.19
C PHE A 105 8.20 -1.00 2.25
N GLU A 106 8.53 -0.54 3.45
CA GLU A 106 7.54 -0.45 4.52
C GLU A 106 6.75 0.85 4.36
N ALA A 107 5.45 0.71 4.11
CA ALA A 107 4.54 1.84 3.96
C ALA A 107 4.11 2.40 5.33
N PRO A 108 3.69 3.68 5.37
CA PRO A 108 2.98 4.18 6.54
C PRO A 108 1.80 3.27 6.88
N GLY A 109 1.63 2.98 8.16
CA GLY A 109 0.60 2.06 8.62
C GLY A 109 1.14 0.69 9.06
N GLY A 110 2.38 0.35 8.72
CA GLY A 110 3.07 -0.83 9.24
C GLY A 110 2.90 -2.09 8.41
N PHE A 111 2.84 -1.97 7.09
CA PHE A 111 2.80 -3.11 6.16
C PHE A 111 3.75 -2.88 4.99
N THR A 112 4.17 -3.96 4.36
CA THR A 112 5.06 -3.91 3.22
C THR A 112 4.28 -3.74 1.92
N VAL A 113 4.79 -2.87 1.04
CA VAL A 113 4.30 -2.68 -0.32
C VAL A 113 5.36 -3.12 -1.31
N GLU A 114 4.93 -3.85 -2.35
CA GLU A 114 5.73 -4.14 -3.53
C GLU A 114 5.23 -3.30 -4.68
N VAL A 115 6.15 -2.68 -5.43
CA VAL A 115 5.86 -2.00 -6.69
C VAL A 115 6.62 -2.73 -7.78
N LEU A 116 5.91 -3.20 -8.81
CA LEU A 116 6.51 -4.09 -9.80
C LEU A 116 5.97 -3.86 -11.23
N ALA A 117 6.77 -4.31 -12.19
CA ALA A 117 6.38 -4.43 -13.59
C ALA A 117 7.11 -5.61 -14.24
#